data_5d9e7da61797d692f8be654bd4314d50
#
_entry.id   5d9e7da61797d692f8be654bd4314d50
#
_cell.length_a   1.000
_cell.length_b   1.000
_cell.length_c   1.000
_cell.angle_alpha   90.00
_cell.angle_beta   90.00
_cell.angle_gamma   90.00
#
_symmetry.space_group_name_H-M   'P 1'
#
loop_
_entity.id
_entity.type
_entity.pdbx_description
1 polymer ?
#
loop_
_entity_poly.entity_id
_entity_poly.type
_entity_poly.pdbx_seq_one_letter_code
_entity_poly.pdbx_strand_id
1 'polypeptide(L)'
;ASLCTHWANGGEGTQDLATVVVDLCEKNDAKFNFLYENKTPLFKKIETIAKEIYRADELIADTKIREQLKGFEVAGYGDLPICIAKTQYSFSTDPNLKGAPSGHVLPIREVRLSSGAEFIVVVCGAIMTMPGLPKVPAADSIRINEKGETEGLF
;
A
#
# COMPACT_ATOMS: atom_id res chain seq x y z
N ALA A 1 7.35 15.34 13.04
CA ALA A 1 6.77 15.49 11.68
C ALA A 1 7.59 16.52 10.91
N SER A 2 7.82 16.29 9.61
CA SER A 2 8.48 17.22 8.70
C SER A 2 7.58 17.53 7.52
N LEU A 3 7.51 18.79 7.13
CA LEU A 3 6.75 19.22 5.96
C LEU A 3 7.58 18.94 4.70
N CYS A 4 6.98 18.24 3.73
CA CYS A 4 7.61 17.96 2.45
C CYS A 4 6.92 18.78 1.35
N THR A 5 7.67 19.66 0.69
CA THR A 5 7.18 20.53 -0.37
C THR A 5 7.79 20.20 -1.74
N HIS A 6 8.19 18.94 -1.95
CA HIS A 6 8.88 18.50 -3.18
C HIS A 6 8.09 18.77 -4.46
N TRP A 7 6.77 18.80 -4.40
CA TRP A 7 5.92 19.10 -5.54
C TRP A 7 6.18 20.49 -6.10
N ALA A 8 6.33 21.50 -5.23
CA ALA A 8 6.56 22.89 -5.63
C ALA A 8 8.05 23.23 -5.77
N ASN A 9 8.90 22.66 -4.92
CA ASN A 9 10.29 23.09 -4.72
C ASN A 9 11.32 22.00 -5.05
N GLY A 10 10.91 20.88 -5.63
CA GLY A 10 11.80 19.78 -5.98
C GLY A 10 12.62 19.26 -4.79
N GLY A 11 13.91 18.97 -5.01
CA GLY A 11 14.80 18.44 -3.99
C GLY A 11 15.03 19.37 -2.80
N GLU A 12 15.00 20.69 -3.00
CA GLU A 12 15.12 21.66 -1.92
C GLU A 12 13.98 21.53 -0.90
N GLY A 13 12.76 21.24 -1.39
CA GLY A 13 11.58 21.03 -0.55
C GLY A 13 11.61 19.76 0.31
N THR A 14 12.66 18.93 0.21
CA THR A 14 12.81 17.68 0.96
C THR A 14 14.03 17.65 1.89
N GLN A 15 14.85 18.68 1.92
CA GLN A 15 16.10 18.69 2.68
C GLN A 15 15.88 18.48 4.18
N ASP A 16 14.90 19.17 4.76
CA ASP A 16 14.57 19.03 6.18
C ASP A 16 14.09 17.59 6.51
N LEU A 17 13.26 17.01 5.62
CA LEU A 17 12.82 15.63 5.78
C LEU A 17 14.01 14.65 5.71
N ALA A 18 14.91 14.85 4.74
CA ALA A 18 16.09 14.02 4.59
C ALA A 18 16.99 14.08 5.84
N THR A 19 17.20 15.27 6.38
CA THR A 19 17.98 15.47 7.62
C THR A 19 17.34 14.73 8.80
N VAL A 20 16.02 14.84 8.98
CA VAL A 20 15.28 14.10 10.02
C VAL A 20 15.45 12.59 9.87
N VAL A 21 15.40 12.07 8.64
CA VAL A 21 15.58 10.63 8.38
C VAL A 21 17.01 10.19 8.73
N VAL A 22 18.03 10.95 8.33
CA VAL A 22 19.43 10.65 8.66
C VAL A 22 19.62 10.62 10.18
N ASP A 23 19.14 11.64 10.89
CA ASP A 23 19.22 11.71 12.35
C ASP A 23 18.58 10.50 13.05
N LEU A 24 17.41 10.04 12.53
CA LEU A 24 16.72 8.86 13.06
C LEU A 24 17.53 7.57 12.81
N CYS A 25 18.14 7.45 11.65
CA CYS A 25 19.00 6.30 11.32
C CYS A 25 20.27 6.27 12.18
N GLU A 26 20.90 7.43 12.39
CA GLU A 26 22.13 7.54 13.21
C GLU A 26 21.88 7.26 14.70
N LYS A 27 20.73 7.68 15.24
CA LYS A 27 20.35 7.42 16.64
C LYS A 27 20.16 5.93 16.95
N ASN A 28 19.82 5.12 15.94
CA ASN A 28 19.62 3.66 16.04
C ASN A 28 18.71 3.20 17.20
N ASP A 29 17.76 4.05 17.59
CA ASP A 29 16.83 3.80 18.70
C ASP A 29 15.57 3.03 18.26
N ALA A 30 15.47 2.71 16.96
CA ALA A 30 14.30 2.07 16.38
C ALA A 30 14.14 0.63 16.88
N LYS A 31 13.04 0.37 17.59
CA LYS A 31 12.57 -0.98 17.94
C LYS A 31 11.58 -1.44 16.90
N PHE A 32 12.10 -2.04 15.82
CA PHE A 32 11.23 -2.57 14.77
C PHE A 32 10.53 -3.85 15.24
N ASN A 33 9.21 -3.89 15.10
CA ASN A 33 8.40 -5.08 15.32
C ASN A 33 7.49 -5.29 14.10
N PHE A 34 7.44 -6.52 13.61
CA PHE A 34 6.45 -6.87 12.59
C PHE A 34 5.04 -6.80 13.16
N LEU A 35 4.09 -6.35 12.35
CA LEU A 35 2.68 -6.25 12.73
C LEU A 35 2.05 -7.62 13.01
N TYR A 36 2.52 -8.65 12.31
CA TYR A 36 2.12 -10.05 12.48
C TYR A 36 3.28 -10.98 12.11
N GLU A 37 3.24 -12.20 12.60
CA GLU A 37 4.20 -13.24 12.22
C GLU A 37 3.86 -13.84 10.86
N ASN A 38 4.87 -14.26 10.08
CA ASN A 38 4.67 -14.85 8.74
C ASN A 38 3.74 -16.08 8.76
N LYS A 39 3.77 -16.88 9.82
CA LYS A 39 2.94 -18.09 9.98
C LYS A 39 1.51 -17.80 10.44
N THR A 40 1.14 -16.54 10.67
CA THR A 40 -0.24 -16.18 10.97
C THR A 40 -1.15 -16.53 9.78
N PRO A 41 -2.33 -17.13 9.98
CA PRO A 41 -3.27 -17.42 8.91
C PRO A 41 -3.60 -16.18 8.08
N LEU A 42 -3.75 -16.33 6.76
CA LEU A 42 -3.90 -15.19 5.83
C LEU A 42 -5.06 -14.27 6.21
N PHE A 43 -6.22 -14.83 6.53
CA PHE A 43 -7.36 -14.01 6.96
C PHE A 43 -7.06 -13.21 8.22
N LYS A 44 -6.31 -13.80 9.16
CA LYS A 44 -5.92 -13.13 10.40
C LYS A 44 -4.91 -12.01 10.17
N LYS A 45 -3.96 -12.19 9.23
CA LYS A 45 -3.06 -11.11 8.78
C LYS A 45 -3.85 -9.92 8.26
N ILE A 46 -4.85 -10.18 7.39
CA ILE A 46 -5.72 -9.13 6.82
C ILE A 46 -6.51 -8.42 7.93
N GLU A 47 -7.08 -9.19 8.86
CA GLU A 47 -7.81 -8.63 10.01
C GLU A 47 -6.92 -7.75 10.88
N THR A 48 -5.69 -8.17 11.14
CA THR A 48 -4.72 -7.39 11.92
C THR A 48 -4.41 -6.06 11.23
N ILE A 49 -4.15 -6.07 9.91
CA ILE A 49 -3.93 -4.83 9.15
C ILE A 49 -5.17 -3.93 9.19
N ALA A 50 -6.36 -4.51 9.00
CA ALA A 50 -7.62 -3.76 9.01
C ALA A 50 -7.83 -3.01 10.34
N LYS A 51 -7.58 -3.68 11.47
CA LYS A 51 -7.77 -3.13 12.79
C LYS A 51 -6.65 -2.18 13.21
N GLU A 52 -5.41 -2.62 13.13
CA GLU A 52 -4.26 -1.89 13.67
C GLU A 52 -3.81 -0.71 12.79
N ILE A 53 -3.89 -0.87 11.46
CA ILE A 53 -3.47 0.18 10.53
C ILE A 53 -4.65 1.05 10.11
N TYR A 54 -5.75 0.44 9.67
CA TYR A 54 -6.89 1.17 9.12
C TYR A 54 -7.97 1.51 10.15
N ARG A 55 -7.86 1.04 11.40
CA ARG A 55 -8.81 1.31 12.48
C ARG A 55 -10.24 0.89 12.16
N ALA A 56 -10.38 -0.16 11.35
CA ALA A 56 -11.67 -0.74 11.05
C ALA A 56 -12.19 -1.55 12.25
N ASP A 57 -13.48 -1.45 12.53
CA ASP A 57 -14.12 -2.26 13.58
C ASP A 57 -14.31 -3.70 13.10
N GLU A 58 -14.62 -3.86 11.82
CA GLU A 58 -14.93 -5.16 11.24
C GLU A 58 -14.30 -5.34 9.84
N LEU A 59 -13.87 -6.58 9.58
CA LEU A 59 -13.44 -7.05 8.26
C LEU A 59 -14.50 -8.00 7.71
N ILE A 60 -15.10 -7.68 6.55
CA ILE A 60 -16.09 -8.53 5.88
C ILE A 60 -15.46 -9.22 4.68
N ALA A 61 -15.65 -10.54 4.60
CA ALA A 61 -15.32 -11.36 3.44
C ALA A 61 -16.42 -12.39 3.20
N ASP A 62 -16.84 -12.54 1.96
CA ASP A 62 -17.77 -13.58 1.58
C ASP A 62 -17.14 -14.99 1.67
N THR A 63 -17.95 -16.02 1.52
CA THR A 63 -17.52 -17.41 1.58
C THR A 63 -16.47 -17.72 0.51
N LYS A 64 -16.65 -17.19 -0.71
CA LYS A 64 -15.74 -17.40 -1.84
C LYS A 64 -14.34 -16.85 -1.54
N ILE A 65 -14.25 -15.64 -0.98
CA ILE A 65 -12.97 -15.03 -0.57
C ILE A 65 -12.29 -15.86 0.51
N ARG A 66 -13.05 -16.33 1.51
CA ARG A 66 -12.50 -17.17 2.59
C ARG A 66 -11.99 -18.51 2.08
N GLU A 67 -12.70 -19.14 1.17
CA GLU A 67 -12.27 -20.37 0.51
C GLU A 67 -11.03 -20.17 -0.35
N GLN A 68 -10.94 -19.05 -1.08
CA GLN A 68 -9.78 -18.71 -1.89
C GLN A 68 -8.54 -18.49 -1.04
N LEU A 69 -8.63 -17.76 0.07
CA LEU A 69 -7.52 -17.58 1.02
C LEU A 69 -7.06 -18.93 1.59
N LYS A 70 -8.01 -19.78 1.99
CA LYS A 70 -7.69 -21.14 2.45
C LYS A 70 -7.03 -21.98 1.35
N GLY A 71 -7.46 -21.82 0.10
CA GLY A 71 -6.82 -22.46 -1.05
C GLY A 71 -5.36 -22.01 -1.22
N PHE A 72 -5.05 -20.72 -1.02
CA PHE A 72 -3.68 -20.22 -1.03
C PHE A 72 -2.84 -20.83 0.10
N GLU A 73 -3.39 -20.95 1.29
CA GLU A 73 -2.70 -21.60 2.42
C GLU A 73 -2.36 -23.07 2.11
N VAL A 74 -3.34 -23.83 1.59
CA VAL A 74 -3.14 -25.24 1.20
C VAL A 74 -2.10 -25.38 0.08
N ALA A 75 -2.04 -24.42 -0.84
CA ALA A 75 -1.06 -24.37 -1.93
C ALA A 75 0.35 -23.92 -1.49
N GLY A 76 0.55 -23.65 -0.19
CA GLY A 76 1.87 -23.28 0.35
C GLY A 76 2.16 -21.80 0.39
N TYR A 77 1.18 -20.93 0.11
CA TYR A 77 1.35 -19.46 0.10
C TYR A 77 0.90 -18.79 1.42
N GLY A 78 0.68 -19.57 2.48
CA GLY A 78 0.22 -19.05 3.77
C GLY A 78 1.18 -18.11 4.46
N ASP A 79 2.49 -18.24 4.21
CA ASP A 79 3.52 -17.39 4.82
C ASP A 79 3.70 -16.04 4.10
N LEU A 80 3.08 -15.84 2.93
CA LEU A 80 3.22 -14.61 2.17
C LEU A 80 2.61 -13.39 2.90
N PRO A 81 3.23 -12.20 2.77
CA PRO A 81 2.70 -10.97 3.31
C PRO A 81 1.46 -10.49 2.53
N ILE A 82 0.72 -9.59 3.16
CA ILE A 82 -0.51 -9.02 2.61
C ILE A 82 -0.26 -7.58 2.15
N CYS A 83 -0.75 -7.25 0.95
CA CYS A 83 -0.84 -5.90 0.43
C CYS A 83 -2.32 -5.54 0.26
N ILE A 84 -2.81 -4.53 0.99
CA ILE A 84 -4.20 -4.06 0.85
C ILE A 84 -4.28 -2.94 -0.17
N ALA A 85 -5.10 -3.14 -1.20
CA ALA A 85 -5.43 -2.16 -2.22
C ALA A 85 -6.84 -1.60 -1.96
N LYS A 86 -6.93 -0.32 -1.62
CA LYS A 86 -8.17 0.42 -1.37
C LYS A 86 -7.96 1.89 -1.71
N THR A 87 -9.01 2.73 -1.57
CA THR A 87 -8.86 4.16 -1.80
C THR A 87 -7.70 4.75 -0.98
N GLN A 88 -6.92 5.64 -1.61
CA GLN A 88 -5.82 6.35 -0.97
C GLN A 88 -6.28 7.55 -0.13
N TYR A 89 -7.53 7.98 -0.26
CA TYR A 89 -8.05 9.19 0.39
C TYR A 89 -8.55 8.96 1.82
N SER A 90 -8.74 7.70 2.22
CA SER A 90 -9.36 7.35 3.50
C SER A 90 -8.81 6.04 4.05
N PHE A 91 -8.81 5.87 5.36
CA PHE A 91 -8.61 4.57 6.01
C PHE A 91 -9.81 3.63 5.79
N SER A 92 -11.02 4.19 5.58
CA SER A 92 -12.19 3.43 5.16
C SER A 92 -12.11 3.05 3.67
N THR A 93 -13.14 2.38 3.17
CA THR A 93 -13.32 2.12 1.72
C THR A 93 -14.14 3.21 1.03
N ASP A 94 -14.66 4.20 1.77
CA ASP A 94 -15.38 5.34 1.22
C ASP A 94 -14.40 6.51 0.96
N PRO A 95 -14.16 6.90 -0.31
CA PRO A 95 -13.27 8.01 -0.65
C PRO A 95 -13.80 9.38 -0.20
N ASN A 96 -15.08 9.49 0.14
CA ASN A 96 -15.68 10.74 0.64
C ASN A 96 -15.46 10.92 2.14
N LEU A 97 -15.31 9.83 2.89
CA LEU A 97 -14.96 9.84 4.31
C LEU A 97 -13.45 9.95 4.48
N LYS A 98 -12.88 11.11 4.19
CA LYS A 98 -11.44 11.34 4.08
C LYS A 98 -10.68 11.15 5.39
N GLY A 99 -9.37 10.86 5.24
CA GLY A 99 -8.43 10.78 6.36
C GLY A 99 -8.50 9.46 7.13
N ALA A 100 -8.48 9.54 8.45
CA ALA A 100 -8.39 8.41 9.36
C ALA A 100 -9.67 8.23 10.22
N PRO A 101 -10.82 7.90 9.61
CA PRO A 101 -12.04 7.58 10.35
C PRO A 101 -11.86 6.30 11.17
N SER A 102 -12.66 6.13 12.19
CA SER A 102 -12.82 4.91 12.98
C SER A 102 -14.26 4.40 12.88
N GLY A 103 -14.54 3.20 13.36
CA GLY A 103 -15.89 2.66 13.39
C GLY A 103 -16.45 2.23 12.03
N HIS A 104 -15.58 2.00 11.06
CA HIS A 104 -15.98 1.59 9.71
C HIS A 104 -15.72 0.11 9.47
N VAL A 105 -16.41 -0.42 8.47
CA VAL A 105 -16.26 -1.79 8.01
C VAL A 105 -15.35 -1.82 6.79
N LEU A 106 -14.45 -2.83 6.71
CA LEU A 106 -13.57 -3.04 5.56
C LEU A 106 -14.03 -4.28 4.78
N PRO A 107 -14.80 -4.13 3.68
CA PRO A 107 -15.22 -5.25 2.85
C PRO A 107 -14.12 -5.66 1.88
N ILE A 108 -13.78 -6.95 1.87
CA ILE A 108 -12.91 -7.54 0.86
C ILE A 108 -13.73 -7.84 -0.39
N ARG A 109 -13.33 -7.26 -1.52
CA ARG A 109 -13.95 -7.53 -2.83
C ARG A 109 -13.28 -8.67 -3.58
N GLU A 110 -11.95 -8.76 -3.48
CA GLU A 110 -11.15 -9.69 -4.26
C GLU A 110 -9.83 -9.97 -3.56
N VAL A 111 -9.27 -11.16 -3.77
CA VAL A 111 -7.91 -11.51 -3.38
C VAL A 111 -7.16 -12.07 -4.60
N ARG A 112 -5.89 -11.68 -4.75
CA ARG A 112 -5.03 -12.10 -5.86
C ARG A 112 -3.68 -12.56 -5.35
N LEU A 113 -3.19 -13.67 -5.85
CA LEU A 113 -1.83 -14.12 -5.60
C LEU A 113 -0.87 -13.47 -6.60
N SER A 114 0.10 -12.72 -6.10
CA SER A 114 1.23 -12.19 -6.86
C SER A 114 2.46 -13.06 -6.62
N SER A 115 2.46 -14.28 -7.16
CA SER A 115 3.47 -15.29 -6.87
C SER A 115 4.89 -14.87 -7.21
N GLY A 116 5.08 -14.14 -8.33
CA GLY A 116 6.40 -13.64 -8.73
C GLY A 116 6.94 -12.50 -7.86
N ALA A 117 6.07 -11.80 -7.16
CA ALA A 117 6.44 -10.72 -6.24
C ALA A 117 6.29 -11.15 -4.76
N GLU A 118 5.87 -12.39 -4.52
CA GLU A 118 5.79 -13.04 -3.20
C GLU A 118 4.90 -12.30 -2.19
N PHE A 119 3.71 -11.86 -2.62
CA PHE A 119 2.69 -11.31 -1.72
C PHE A 119 1.27 -11.57 -2.23
N ILE A 120 0.29 -11.39 -1.35
CA ILE A 120 -1.13 -11.51 -1.68
C ILE A 120 -1.75 -10.11 -1.67
N VAL A 121 -2.39 -9.74 -2.79
CA VAL A 121 -3.15 -8.48 -2.91
C VAL A 121 -4.58 -8.72 -2.43
N VAL A 122 -5.03 -7.86 -1.52
CA VAL A 122 -6.41 -7.83 -1.01
C VAL A 122 -7.05 -6.53 -1.44
N VAL A 123 -8.02 -6.62 -2.34
CA VAL A 123 -8.73 -5.46 -2.88
C VAL A 123 -9.96 -5.17 -2.04
N CYS A 124 -10.03 -3.98 -1.45
CA CYS A 124 -11.12 -3.54 -0.60
C CYS A 124 -11.85 -2.35 -1.22
N GLY A 125 -13.18 -2.43 -1.24
CA GLY A 125 -14.02 -1.37 -1.80
C GLY A 125 -13.89 -1.18 -3.32
N ALA A 126 -14.33 -0.05 -3.80
CA ALA A 126 -14.38 0.30 -5.23
C ALA A 126 -13.11 1.04 -5.66
N ILE A 127 -11.98 0.35 -5.68
CA ILE A 127 -10.76 0.91 -6.25
C ILE A 127 -10.52 0.40 -7.67
N MET A 128 -10.08 1.28 -8.54
CA MET A 128 -9.58 0.91 -9.87
C MET A 128 -8.09 0.59 -9.76
N THR A 129 -7.71 -0.63 -10.13
CA THR A 129 -6.31 -1.03 -10.19
C THR A 129 -5.66 -0.44 -11.45
N MET A 130 -4.37 -0.16 -11.37
CA MET A 130 -3.61 0.36 -12.50
C MET A 130 -3.78 -0.55 -13.73
N PRO A 131 -4.15 -0.01 -14.91
CA PRO A 131 -4.11 -0.77 -16.15
C PRO A 131 -2.68 -1.21 -16.49
N GLY A 132 -2.54 -2.21 -17.35
CA GLY A 132 -1.23 -2.68 -17.79
C GLY A 132 -0.38 -1.56 -18.37
N LEU A 133 0.90 -1.54 -18.01
CA LEU A 133 1.84 -0.57 -18.55
C LEU A 133 2.19 -0.92 -20.02
N PRO A 134 2.46 0.07 -20.89
CA PRO A 134 2.91 -0.18 -22.25
C PRO A 134 4.27 -0.87 -22.26
N LYS A 135 4.58 -1.63 -23.33
CA LYS A 135 5.88 -2.31 -23.49
C LYS A 135 7.05 -1.35 -23.50
N VAL A 136 6.85 -0.16 -24.07
CA VAL A 136 7.82 0.94 -24.02
C VAL A 136 7.31 1.95 -22.99
N PRO A 137 7.98 2.11 -21.85
CA PRO A 137 7.55 3.04 -20.84
C PRO A 137 7.72 4.49 -21.32
N ALA A 138 6.81 5.37 -20.92
CA ALA A 138 6.91 6.80 -21.23
C ALA A 138 8.22 7.42 -20.69
N ALA A 139 8.78 6.84 -19.63
CA ALA A 139 10.06 7.26 -19.07
C ALA A 139 11.24 7.21 -20.06
N ASP A 140 11.16 6.38 -21.11
CA ASP A 140 12.21 6.31 -22.14
C ASP A 140 12.24 7.55 -23.03
N SER A 141 11.12 8.26 -23.16
CA SER A 141 10.97 9.48 -23.98
C SER A 141 10.89 10.76 -23.17
N ILE A 142 10.41 10.69 -21.92
CA ILE A 142 10.27 11.87 -21.06
C ILE A 142 11.65 12.25 -20.50
N ARG A 143 12.06 13.50 -20.78
CA ARG A 143 13.32 14.05 -20.30
C ARG A 143 13.20 15.56 -20.06
N ILE A 144 14.15 16.09 -19.32
CA ILE A 144 14.34 17.54 -19.17
C ILE A 144 15.42 17.97 -20.14
N ASN A 145 15.13 18.97 -20.98
CA ASN A 145 16.09 19.55 -21.92
C ASN A 145 17.07 20.52 -21.25
N GLU A 146 18.02 21.05 -22.02
CA GLU A 146 19.03 22.00 -21.52
C GLU A 146 18.43 23.30 -20.98
N LYS A 147 17.19 23.62 -21.34
CA LYS A 147 16.47 24.84 -20.88
C LYS A 147 15.64 24.56 -19.62
N GLY A 148 15.62 23.33 -19.10
CA GLY A 148 14.81 22.93 -17.97
C GLY A 148 13.34 22.62 -18.33
N GLU A 149 13.00 22.47 -19.61
CA GLU A 149 11.65 22.17 -20.07
C GLU A 149 11.46 20.66 -20.23
N THR A 150 10.26 20.16 -19.93
CA THR A 150 9.93 18.74 -20.09
C THR A 150 9.60 18.43 -21.55
N GLU A 151 10.30 17.45 -22.14
CA GLU A 151 10.07 16.90 -23.47
C GLU A 151 9.54 15.47 -23.41
N GLY A 152 8.87 15.00 -24.47
CA GLY A 152 8.43 13.60 -24.64
C GLY A 152 7.17 13.25 -23.87
N LEU A 153 6.36 14.20 -23.43
CA LEU A 153 5.08 13.96 -22.79
C LEU A 153 3.99 13.48 -23.75
N PHE A 154 4.09 13.79 -25.06
CA PHE A 154 3.14 13.47 -26.12
C PHE A 154 3.89 13.10 -27.41
#